data_c7b66cfc186b9481cabbf54c6a741fb0
#
_entry.id   c7b66cfc186b9481cabbf54c6a741fb0
#
_cell.length_a   1.000
_cell.length_b   1.000
_cell.length_c   1.000
_cell.angle_alpha   90.00
_cell.angle_beta   90.00
_cell.angle_gamma   90.00
#
_symmetry.space_group_name_H-M   'P 1'
#
loop_
_entity.id
_entity.type
_entity.pdbx_description
1 polymer ?
#
loop_
_entity_poly.entity_id
_entity_poly.type
_entity_poly.pdbx_seq_one_letter_code
_entity_poly.pdbx_strand_id
1 'polypeptide(L)'
;MIATKILLLILLMPLAAFAAEGVCEVASPMAAFSIPHVGQAAELNTDPHSATWSHAASAWIEKDCTHQIDYPKLKTEVRGFWTSSDLYLLFICPYHDLNLWLPADNGKDRLKLWDRDVIEFFLGDDWTDIKHYREFEIAPTGDWVDLAIDLNKESYDANWNSGWQRQARIDEKNHVWYAAARVPLKSVSEQPVKAGTKWRANLYRIEGLGADPQRHFMCWQPTCVMNRDPNHVPEHFGTLIFTE
;
A
#
# COMPACT_ATOMS: atom_id res chain seq x y z
N MET A 1 23.81 -75.82 -22.84
CA MET A 1 22.76 -75.15 -22.07
C MET A 1 23.43 -73.96 -21.38
N ILE A 2 23.27 -72.77 -21.93
CA ILE A 2 23.88 -71.50 -21.42
C ILE A 2 22.73 -70.74 -20.73
N ALA A 3 22.81 -70.56 -19.41
CA ALA A 3 21.83 -69.81 -18.64
C ALA A 3 22.18 -68.31 -18.68
N THR A 4 21.38 -67.54 -19.33
CA THR A 4 21.50 -66.06 -19.36
C THR A 4 20.90 -65.45 -18.11
N LYS A 5 21.72 -64.86 -17.23
CA LYS A 5 21.24 -64.09 -16.08
C LYS A 5 20.82 -62.69 -16.54
N ILE A 6 19.53 -62.39 -16.43
CA ILE A 6 18.99 -61.05 -16.65
C ILE A 6 19.21 -60.27 -15.35
N LEU A 7 20.05 -59.20 -15.42
CA LEU A 7 20.28 -58.26 -14.34
C LEU A 7 19.24 -57.14 -14.42
N LEU A 8 18.30 -57.16 -13.46
CA LEU A 8 17.26 -56.14 -13.36
C LEU A 8 17.84 -54.87 -12.69
N LEU A 9 18.12 -53.83 -13.47
CA LEU A 9 18.59 -52.56 -12.99
C LEU A 9 17.37 -51.76 -12.49
N ILE A 10 17.20 -51.66 -11.16
CA ILE A 10 16.18 -50.80 -10.57
C ILE A 10 16.72 -49.38 -10.58
N LEU A 11 16.18 -48.56 -11.44
CA LEU A 11 16.45 -47.11 -11.50
C LEU A 11 15.69 -46.44 -10.35
N LEU A 12 16.39 -46.11 -9.26
CA LEU A 12 15.88 -45.24 -8.20
C LEU A 12 15.85 -43.79 -8.74
N MET A 13 14.67 -43.35 -9.16
CA MET A 13 14.45 -41.93 -9.40
C MET A 13 14.45 -41.19 -8.04
N PRO A 14 15.20 -40.07 -7.91
CA PRO A 14 15.10 -39.26 -6.70
C PRO A 14 13.69 -38.67 -6.66
N LEU A 15 12.98 -38.86 -5.55
CA LEU A 15 11.77 -38.12 -5.24
C LEU A 15 12.20 -36.65 -5.10
N ALA A 16 11.86 -35.84 -6.10
CA ALA A 16 11.96 -34.39 -5.95
C ALA A 16 11.01 -34.00 -4.82
N ALA A 17 11.56 -33.56 -3.70
CA ALA A 17 10.81 -32.94 -2.66
C ALA A 17 10.21 -31.64 -3.26
N PHE A 18 8.94 -31.67 -3.60
CA PHE A 18 8.18 -30.44 -3.80
C PHE A 18 8.22 -29.71 -2.46
N ALA A 19 8.98 -28.61 -2.40
CA ALA A 19 8.82 -27.65 -1.33
C ALA A 19 7.34 -27.26 -1.36
N ALA A 20 6.62 -27.50 -0.25
CA ALA A 20 5.26 -27.01 -0.12
C ALA A 20 5.36 -25.47 -0.25
N GLU A 21 4.81 -24.92 -1.34
CA GLU A 21 4.59 -23.49 -1.46
C GLU A 21 3.79 -23.09 -0.22
N GLY A 22 4.37 -22.22 0.62
CA GLY A 22 3.71 -21.77 1.83
C GLY A 22 2.37 -21.17 1.43
N VAL A 23 1.29 -21.70 1.98
CA VAL A 23 -0.04 -21.13 1.77
C VAL A 23 -0.05 -19.77 2.45
N CYS A 24 -0.23 -18.71 1.66
CA CYS A 24 -0.44 -17.39 2.24
C CYS A 24 -1.78 -17.41 2.97
N GLU A 25 -1.76 -17.10 4.26
CA GLU A 25 -2.96 -16.93 5.07
C GLU A 25 -3.14 -15.44 5.38
N VAL A 26 -4.35 -14.93 5.11
CA VAL A 26 -4.71 -13.58 5.56
C VAL A 26 -4.72 -13.57 7.08
N ALA A 27 -3.97 -12.62 7.66
CA ALA A 27 -3.88 -12.51 9.11
C ALA A 27 -5.26 -12.35 9.76
N SER A 28 -5.50 -13.09 10.84
CA SER A 28 -6.69 -12.93 11.66
C SER A 28 -6.28 -12.75 13.14
N PRO A 29 -6.57 -11.62 13.78
CA PRO A 29 -7.30 -10.46 13.21
C PRO A 29 -6.49 -9.71 12.15
N MET A 30 -7.19 -9.03 11.22
CA MET A 30 -6.56 -8.15 10.24
C MET A 30 -5.82 -7.01 10.94
N ALA A 31 -4.81 -6.45 10.28
CA ALA A 31 -4.04 -5.33 10.80
C ALA A 31 -4.95 -4.14 11.15
N ALA A 32 -4.61 -3.45 12.23
CA ALA A 32 -5.30 -2.25 12.68
C ALA A 32 -4.30 -1.10 12.87
N PHE A 33 -4.64 0.06 12.32
CA PHE A 33 -3.86 1.29 12.46
C PHE A 33 -4.70 2.32 13.22
N SER A 34 -4.37 2.53 14.49
CA SER A 34 -5.04 3.52 15.34
C SER A 34 -4.36 4.87 15.16
N ILE A 35 -5.11 5.87 14.70
CA ILE A 35 -4.63 7.22 14.46
C ILE A 35 -5.26 8.20 15.46
N PRO A 36 -4.44 9.03 16.15
CA PRO A 36 -4.93 9.95 17.15
C PRO A 36 -5.56 11.21 16.55
N HIS A 37 -6.49 11.82 17.30
CA HIS A 37 -7.03 13.13 16.99
C HIS A 37 -6.05 14.25 17.36
N VAL A 38 -5.88 15.19 16.46
CA VAL A 38 -5.11 16.42 16.71
C VAL A 38 -6.06 17.61 16.55
N GLY A 39 -6.22 18.41 17.59
CA GLY A 39 -7.23 19.46 17.67
C GLY A 39 -7.07 20.63 16.70
N GLN A 40 -5.92 20.76 16.03
CA GLN A 40 -5.66 21.83 15.08
C GLN A 40 -5.20 21.28 13.73
N ALA A 41 -5.71 21.87 12.66
CA ALA A 41 -5.17 21.64 11.32
C ALA A 41 -3.69 22.06 11.27
N ALA A 42 -2.86 21.19 10.71
CA ALA A 42 -1.44 21.43 10.54
C ALA A 42 -1.12 21.76 9.07
N GLU A 43 -0.06 22.51 8.83
CA GLU A 43 0.47 22.67 7.49
C GLU A 43 1.05 21.34 7.01
N LEU A 44 0.65 20.91 5.81
CA LEU A 44 1.17 19.69 5.20
C LEU A 44 2.65 19.90 4.84
N ASN A 45 3.50 18.96 5.24
CA ASN A 45 4.91 18.97 4.87
C ASN A 45 5.50 17.54 4.89
N THR A 46 6.68 17.39 4.27
CA THR A 46 7.38 16.12 4.13
C THR A 46 8.56 15.94 5.10
N ASP A 47 8.74 16.85 6.07
CA ASP A 47 9.79 16.71 7.08
C ASP A 47 9.29 15.82 8.24
N PRO A 48 9.83 14.61 8.42
CA PRO A 48 9.39 13.70 9.48
C PRO A 48 9.70 14.21 10.90
N HIS A 49 10.56 15.23 11.02
CA HIS A 49 10.92 15.87 12.29
C HIS A 49 10.10 17.14 12.58
N SER A 50 9.22 17.51 11.66
CA SER A 50 8.30 18.64 11.87
C SER A 50 7.34 18.39 13.03
N ALA A 51 6.98 19.46 13.74
CA ALA A 51 5.98 19.42 14.79
C ALA A 51 4.61 18.86 14.29
N THR A 52 4.31 18.96 13.00
CA THR A 52 3.12 18.39 12.35
C THR A 52 2.96 16.91 12.68
N TRP A 53 4.06 16.16 12.71
CA TRP A 53 4.04 14.71 12.88
C TRP A 53 4.32 14.24 14.32
N SER A 54 4.49 15.16 15.27
CA SER A 54 4.89 14.84 16.65
C SER A 54 3.88 13.98 17.42
N HIS A 55 2.60 14.03 17.05
CA HIS A 55 1.52 13.24 17.66
C HIS A 55 1.02 12.11 16.77
N ALA A 56 1.60 11.92 15.59
CA ALA A 56 1.18 10.87 14.67
C ALA A 56 1.53 9.48 15.21
N ALA A 57 0.63 8.54 15.01
CA ALA A 57 0.91 7.11 15.21
C ALA A 57 1.61 6.53 13.99
N SER A 58 2.31 5.39 14.13
CA SER A 58 3.04 4.75 13.04
C SER A 58 2.48 3.36 12.72
N ALA A 59 2.48 3.03 11.42
CA ALA A 59 2.34 1.69 10.86
C ALA A 59 3.50 1.42 9.90
N TRP A 60 3.69 0.17 9.49
CA TRP A 60 4.86 -0.24 8.70
C TRP A 60 4.48 -1.10 7.51
N ILE A 61 5.06 -0.80 6.36
CA ILE A 61 5.03 -1.63 5.15
C ILE A 61 6.45 -2.18 4.97
N GLU A 62 6.62 -3.49 5.14
CA GLU A 62 7.96 -4.09 5.15
C GLU A 62 8.02 -5.44 4.43
N LYS A 63 6.86 -5.94 3.97
CA LYS A 63 6.71 -7.26 3.36
C LYS A 63 5.95 -7.16 2.05
N ASP A 64 6.15 -8.16 1.21
CA ASP A 64 5.30 -8.35 0.02
C ASP A 64 3.83 -8.58 0.41
N CYS A 65 2.93 -8.53 -0.56
CA CYS A 65 1.50 -8.67 -0.29
C CYS A 65 1.07 -10.09 0.13
N THR A 66 1.98 -11.06 0.11
CA THR A 66 1.77 -12.39 0.72
C THR A 66 2.32 -12.49 2.14
N HIS A 67 3.08 -11.48 2.60
CA HIS A 67 3.85 -11.46 3.85
C HIS A 67 4.86 -12.62 4.01
N GLN A 68 5.28 -13.20 2.90
CA GLN A 68 6.28 -14.28 2.88
C GLN A 68 7.70 -13.75 2.66
N ILE A 69 7.83 -12.58 2.00
CA ILE A 69 9.12 -11.97 1.69
C ILE A 69 9.26 -10.67 2.48
N ASP A 70 10.34 -10.56 3.25
CA ASP A 70 10.68 -9.36 4.00
C ASP A 70 11.61 -8.46 3.18
N TYR A 71 11.34 -7.15 3.20
CA TYR A 71 12.17 -6.11 2.58
C TYR A 71 12.71 -5.12 3.63
N PRO A 72 13.61 -5.54 4.54
CA PRO A 72 14.02 -4.72 5.68
C PRO A 72 14.73 -3.41 5.28
N LYS A 73 15.35 -3.36 4.09
CA LYS A 73 15.99 -2.15 3.56
C LYS A 73 15.00 -1.17 2.90
N LEU A 74 13.78 -1.63 2.61
CA LEU A 74 12.71 -0.85 1.98
C LEU A 74 11.57 -0.57 2.97
N LYS A 75 11.77 -0.95 4.23
CA LYS A 75 10.78 -0.77 5.30
C LYS A 75 10.27 0.67 5.33
N THR A 76 9.03 0.86 4.94
CA THR A 76 8.36 2.14 4.86
C THR A 76 7.60 2.41 6.15
N GLU A 77 7.90 3.53 6.81
CA GLU A 77 7.09 4.02 7.92
C GLU A 77 5.92 4.85 7.37
N VAL A 78 4.72 4.59 7.86
CA VAL A 78 3.55 5.41 7.60
C VAL A 78 3.10 6.04 8.91
N ARG A 79 3.15 7.37 9.01
CA ARG A 79 2.63 8.13 10.15
C ARG A 79 1.25 8.67 9.83
N GLY A 80 0.34 8.61 10.81
CA GLY A 80 -1.02 9.08 10.62
C GLY A 80 -1.60 9.77 11.85
N PHE A 81 -2.38 10.80 11.61
CA PHE A 81 -3.28 11.46 12.58
C PHE A 81 -4.48 12.05 11.84
N TRP A 82 -5.48 12.49 12.58
CA TRP A 82 -6.66 13.13 12.00
C TRP A 82 -7.06 14.38 12.78
N THR A 83 -7.81 15.24 12.10
CA THR A 83 -8.44 16.44 12.66
C THR A 83 -9.96 16.35 12.45
N SER A 84 -10.72 17.32 12.90
CA SER A 84 -12.17 17.37 12.66
C SER A 84 -12.58 17.36 11.18
N SER A 85 -11.65 17.65 10.26
CA SER A 85 -11.92 17.78 8.82
C SER A 85 -11.08 16.91 7.91
N ASP A 86 -9.88 16.49 8.37
CA ASP A 86 -8.89 15.88 7.48
C ASP A 86 -8.15 14.71 8.13
N LEU A 87 -7.80 13.72 7.30
CA LEU A 87 -6.82 12.68 7.58
C LEU A 87 -5.46 13.14 7.06
N TYR A 88 -4.41 12.97 7.87
CA TYR A 88 -3.03 13.24 7.50
C TYR A 88 -2.22 11.96 7.50
N LEU A 89 -1.48 11.71 6.43
CA LEU A 89 -0.55 10.60 6.30
C LEU A 89 0.80 11.09 5.81
N LEU A 90 1.89 10.51 6.35
CA LEU A 90 3.26 10.70 5.88
C LEU A 90 3.88 9.33 5.64
N PHE A 91 4.35 9.09 4.44
CA PHE A 91 5.13 7.91 4.07
C PHE A 91 6.61 8.28 4.03
N ILE A 92 7.45 7.48 4.69
CA ILE A 92 8.90 7.61 4.75
C ILE A 92 9.47 6.35 4.07
N CYS A 93 9.97 6.50 2.86
CA CYS A 93 10.24 5.42 1.93
C CYS A 93 11.74 5.33 1.60
N PRO A 94 12.53 4.48 2.31
CA PRO A 94 13.90 4.16 1.88
C PRO A 94 13.90 3.53 0.49
N TYR A 95 14.94 3.80 -0.32
CA TYR A 95 15.05 3.25 -1.67
C TYR A 95 16.51 2.91 -2.01
N HIS A 96 16.71 2.04 -3.01
CA HIS A 96 18.00 1.81 -3.63
C HIS A 96 18.14 2.62 -4.91
N ASP A 97 17.24 2.41 -5.85
CA ASP A 97 17.13 3.13 -7.11
C ASP A 97 15.67 3.53 -7.28
N LEU A 98 15.43 4.67 -7.93
CA LEU A 98 14.07 5.15 -8.20
C LEU A 98 13.69 4.90 -9.65
N ASN A 99 12.52 4.30 -9.84
CA ASN A 99 11.88 4.10 -11.14
C ASN A 99 10.81 5.18 -11.32
N LEU A 100 11.14 6.25 -12.04
CA LEU A 100 10.33 7.46 -12.08
C LEU A 100 9.64 7.67 -13.44
N TRP A 101 8.45 8.26 -13.41
CA TRP A 101 7.88 8.93 -14.57
C TRP A 101 8.57 10.28 -14.78
N LEU A 102 9.19 10.47 -15.93
CA LEU A 102 9.84 11.73 -16.29
C LEU A 102 9.39 12.19 -17.69
N PRO A 103 9.17 13.50 -17.91
CA PRO A 103 9.18 14.55 -16.87
C PRO A 103 8.00 14.44 -15.91
N ALA A 104 8.13 14.98 -14.70
CA ALA A 104 7.04 15.13 -13.77
C ALA A 104 5.94 16.05 -14.35
N ASP A 105 4.68 15.74 -14.06
CA ASP A 105 3.51 16.54 -14.44
C ASP A 105 2.54 16.66 -13.27
N ASN A 106 2.85 17.50 -12.32
CA ASN A 106 2.10 17.67 -11.07
C ASN A 106 0.83 18.53 -11.22
N GLY A 107 0.49 18.92 -12.44
CA GLY A 107 -0.65 19.81 -12.72
C GLY A 107 -2.00 19.08 -12.85
N LYS A 108 -2.00 17.77 -12.99
CA LYS A 108 -3.20 16.95 -13.19
C LYS A 108 -2.94 15.51 -12.75
N ASP A 109 -4.02 14.73 -12.62
CA ASP A 109 -3.94 13.29 -12.40
C ASP A 109 -3.11 12.59 -13.47
N ARG A 110 -2.19 11.74 -13.00
CA ARG A 110 -1.40 10.88 -13.88
C ARG A 110 -1.86 9.44 -13.72
N LEU A 111 -2.60 8.94 -14.70
CA LEU A 111 -2.95 7.52 -14.77
C LEU A 111 -1.72 6.64 -15.00
N LYS A 112 -1.80 5.38 -14.55
CA LYS A 112 -0.72 4.39 -14.58
C LYS A 112 0.50 4.80 -13.76
N LEU A 113 0.25 5.51 -12.66
CA LEU A 113 1.31 5.89 -11.75
C LEU A 113 1.95 4.64 -11.14
N TRP A 114 1.14 3.60 -10.89
CA TRP A 114 1.53 2.26 -10.43
C TRP A 114 2.52 1.51 -11.33
N ASP A 115 2.73 1.92 -12.58
CA ASP A 115 3.78 1.35 -13.46
C ASP A 115 5.21 1.76 -13.04
N ARG A 116 5.35 2.61 -12.03
CA ARG A 116 6.61 3.12 -11.47
C ARG A 116 6.59 3.09 -9.94
N ASP A 117 7.62 3.67 -9.33
CA ASP A 117 7.65 3.81 -7.88
C ASP A 117 6.52 4.70 -7.39
N VAL A 118 5.75 4.18 -6.43
CA VAL A 118 4.57 4.86 -5.91
C VAL A 118 4.23 4.34 -4.50
N ILE A 119 3.65 5.21 -3.68
CA ILE A 119 2.86 4.77 -2.52
C ILE A 119 1.39 4.89 -2.89
N GLU A 120 0.61 3.96 -2.35
CA GLU A 120 -0.83 3.97 -2.49
C GLU A 120 -1.49 3.77 -1.13
N PHE A 121 -2.66 4.36 -0.95
CA PHE A 121 -3.50 4.04 0.18
C PHE A 121 -4.97 4.06 -0.23
N PHE A 122 -5.67 3.02 0.19
CA PHE A 122 -7.07 2.80 -0.14
C PHE A 122 -7.92 2.94 1.11
N LEU A 123 -9.04 3.68 1.00
CA LEU A 123 -9.92 4.01 2.11
C LEU A 123 -11.39 3.73 1.74
N GLY A 124 -12.10 2.98 2.58
CA GLY A 124 -13.52 2.71 2.42
C GLY A 124 -14.26 2.77 3.75
N ASP A 125 -15.32 3.55 3.82
CA ASP A 125 -16.14 3.73 5.03
C ASP A 125 -17.29 2.73 5.16
N ASP A 126 -17.73 2.16 4.04
CA ASP A 126 -18.84 1.20 4.00
C ASP A 126 -18.34 -0.23 4.25
N TRP A 127 -18.84 -0.84 5.34
CA TRP A 127 -18.55 -2.22 5.73
C TRP A 127 -19.54 -3.23 5.14
N THR A 128 -20.61 -2.76 4.47
CA THR A 128 -21.63 -3.61 3.82
C THR A 128 -21.37 -3.73 2.33
N ASP A 129 -20.98 -2.64 1.67
CA ASP A 129 -20.52 -2.64 0.28
C ASP A 129 -19.02 -2.37 0.21
N ILE A 130 -18.25 -3.41 0.48
CA ILE A 130 -16.79 -3.32 0.52
C ILE A 130 -16.13 -3.04 -0.83
N LYS A 131 -16.89 -3.11 -1.92
CA LYS A 131 -16.38 -2.87 -3.27
C LYS A 131 -16.37 -1.40 -3.67
N HIS A 132 -16.90 -0.53 -2.80
CA HIS A 132 -16.77 0.92 -2.92
C HIS A 132 -15.66 1.42 -1.99
N TYR A 133 -14.67 2.14 -2.55
CA TYR A 133 -13.59 2.77 -1.80
C TYR A 133 -12.90 3.87 -2.62
N ARG A 134 -11.97 4.57 -2.01
CA ARG A 134 -11.15 5.63 -2.60
C ARG A 134 -9.72 5.18 -2.64
N GLU A 135 -9.06 5.46 -3.75
CA GLU A 135 -7.67 5.19 -4.00
C GLU A 135 -6.91 6.50 -4.17
N PHE A 136 -5.73 6.57 -3.59
CA PHE A 136 -4.84 7.72 -3.62
C PHE A 136 -3.43 7.23 -3.88
N GLU A 137 -2.74 7.84 -4.83
CA GLU A 137 -1.37 7.50 -5.19
C GLU A 137 -0.49 8.74 -5.24
N ILE A 138 0.76 8.61 -4.79
CA ILE A 138 1.79 9.64 -4.88
C ILE A 138 3.10 8.99 -5.31
N ALA A 139 3.70 9.50 -6.39
CA ALA A 139 5.04 9.13 -6.83
C ALA A 139 6.13 9.99 -6.16
N PRO A 140 7.39 9.56 -6.15
CA PRO A 140 8.50 10.36 -5.61
C PRO A 140 8.68 11.72 -6.29
N THR A 141 8.27 11.85 -7.56
CA THR A 141 8.28 13.11 -8.33
C THR A 141 7.21 14.11 -7.89
N GLY A 142 6.24 13.67 -7.09
CA GLY A 142 5.05 14.46 -6.73
C GLY A 142 3.89 14.31 -7.72
N ASP A 143 4.05 13.53 -8.79
CA ASP A 143 2.92 13.08 -9.61
C ASP A 143 1.95 12.28 -8.75
N TRP A 144 0.67 12.32 -9.09
CA TRP A 144 -0.39 11.80 -8.24
C TRP A 144 -1.63 11.40 -9.04
N VAL A 145 -2.47 10.59 -8.43
CA VAL A 145 -3.84 10.33 -8.88
C VAL A 145 -4.73 10.03 -7.67
N ASP A 146 -6.00 10.42 -7.74
CA ASP A 146 -7.05 9.95 -6.86
C ASP A 146 -8.22 9.38 -7.67
N LEU A 147 -8.77 8.25 -7.22
CA LEU A 147 -9.78 7.49 -7.94
C LEU A 147 -10.97 7.15 -7.02
N ALA A 148 -12.18 7.20 -7.58
CA ALA A 148 -13.32 6.57 -6.94
C ALA A 148 -13.53 5.17 -7.55
N ILE A 149 -13.42 4.15 -6.70
CA ILE A 149 -13.50 2.75 -7.12
C ILE A 149 -14.88 2.18 -6.81
N ASP A 150 -15.48 1.54 -7.82
CA ASP A 150 -16.71 0.74 -7.71
C ASP A 150 -16.51 -0.58 -8.45
N LEU A 151 -16.01 -1.60 -7.76
CA LEU A 151 -15.75 -2.91 -8.35
C LEU A 151 -17.05 -3.66 -8.73
N ASN A 152 -18.23 -3.24 -8.25
CA ASN A 152 -19.49 -3.81 -8.71
C ASN A 152 -19.78 -3.44 -10.17
N LYS A 153 -19.21 -2.32 -10.63
CA LYS A 153 -19.35 -1.80 -12.00
C LYS A 153 -18.05 -1.86 -12.79
N GLU A 154 -16.99 -2.46 -12.21
CA GLU A 154 -15.63 -2.44 -12.79
C GLU A 154 -15.18 -1.00 -13.14
N SER A 155 -15.54 -0.04 -12.28
CA SER A 155 -15.31 1.40 -12.50
C SER A 155 -14.14 1.89 -11.67
N TYR A 156 -13.22 2.60 -12.33
CA TYR A 156 -12.06 3.30 -11.78
C TYR A 156 -12.17 4.75 -12.26
N ASP A 157 -12.96 5.57 -11.54
CA ASP A 157 -13.30 6.92 -11.99
C ASP A 157 -12.20 7.92 -11.62
N ALA A 158 -11.39 8.28 -12.61
CA ALA A 158 -10.35 9.30 -12.51
C ALA A 158 -10.86 10.73 -12.75
N ASN A 159 -12.15 10.94 -13.01
CA ASN A 159 -12.75 12.28 -13.05
C ASN A 159 -13.23 12.71 -11.66
N TRP A 160 -13.29 11.76 -10.73
CA TRP A 160 -13.56 12.09 -9.33
C TRP A 160 -12.38 12.86 -8.74
N ASN A 161 -12.66 13.83 -7.88
CA ASN A 161 -11.62 14.64 -7.24
C ASN A 161 -11.97 14.81 -5.76
N SER A 162 -11.11 14.34 -4.91
CA SER A 162 -11.26 14.41 -3.45
C SER A 162 -11.03 15.80 -2.88
N GLY A 163 -10.32 16.65 -3.61
CA GLY A 163 -9.83 17.94 -3.12
C GLY A 163 -8.66 17.79 -2.12
N TRP A 164 -7.96 16.66 -2.13
CA TRP A 164 -6.84 16.41 -1.24
C TRP A 164 -5.61 17.26 -1.54
N GLN A 165 -4.75 17.40 -0.54
CA GLN A 165 -3.45 18.04 -0.68
C GLN A 165 -2.36 16.97 -0.54
N ARG A 166 -1.29 17.11 -1.28
CA ARG A 166 -0.17 16.17 -1.32
C ARG A 166 1.13 16.90 -1.58
N GLN A 167 2.21 16.31 -1.07
CA GLN A 167 3.58 16.76 -1.31
C GLN A 167 4.48 15.53 -1.41
N ALA A 168 5.51 15.60 -2.24
CA ALA A 168 6.58 14.61 -2.25
C ALA A 168 7.94 15.30 -2.26
N ARG A 169 8.95 14.61 -1.74
CA ARG A 169 10.34 15.09 -1.69
C ARG A 169 11.28 13.89 -1.73
N ILE A 170 12.30 13.97 -2.57
CA ILE A 170 13.40 13.00 -2.61
C ILE A 170 14.58 13.55 -1.82
N ASP A 171 15.11 12.77 -0.90
CA ASP A 171 16.37 13.02 -0.19
C ASP A 171 17.44 12.05 -0.74
N GLU A 172 18.08 12.49 -1.80
CA GLU A 172 19.11 11.70 -2.50
C GLU A 172 20.29 11.35 -1.58
N LYS A 173 20.62 12.22 -0.63
CA LYS A 173 21.74 11.99 0.30
C LYS A 173 21.51 10.81 1.23
N ASN A 174 20.28 10.67 1.70
CA ASN A 174 19.90 9.63 2.66
C ASN A 174 19.20 8.43 1.99
N HIS A 175 19.00 8.46 0.67
CA HIS A 175 18.25 7.45 -0.09
C HIS A 175 16.87 7.18 0.51
N VAL A 176 16.13 8.27 0.78
CA VAL A 176 14.75 8.23 1.29
C VAL A 176 13.91 9.21 0.50
N TRP A 177 12.74 8.80 0.09
CA TRP A 177 11.75 9.75 -0.39
C TRP A 177 10.54 9.80 0.55
N TYR A 178 9.85 10.92 0.53
CA TYR A 178 8.74 11.20 1.43
C TYR A 178 7.51 11.58 0.61
N ALA A 179 6.35 11.07 1.01
CA ALA A 179 5.06 11.50 0.49
C ALA A 179 4.15 11.88 1.65
N ALA A 180 3.59 13.08 1.62
CA ALA A 180 2.64 13.56 2.60
C ALA A 180 1.28 13.82 1.94
N ALA A 181 0.21 13.39 2.59
CA ALA A 181 -1.16 13.54 2.16
C ALA A 181 -2.02 14.18 3.26
N ARG A 182 -2.92 15.09 2.86
CA ARG A 182 -4.01 15.62 3.66
C ARG A 182 -5.31 15.38 2.89
N VAL A 183 -6.13 14.47 3.39
CA VAL A 183 -7.35 14.00 2.73
C VAL A 183 -8.57 14.53 3.48
N PRO A 184 -9.46 15.30 2.84
CA PRO A 184 -10.70 15.71 3.45
C PRO A 184 -11.54 14.50 3.84
N LEU A 185 -11.92 14.34 5.11
CA LEU A 185 -12.70 13.18 5.58
C LEU A 185 -14.00 13.01 4.81
N LYS A 186 -14.63 14.13 4.41
CA LYS A 186 -15.87 14.15 3.61
C LYS A 186 -15.72 13.58 2.20
N SER A 187 -14.49 13.44 1.68
CA SER A 187 -14.26 12.82 0.37
C SER A 187 -14.33 11.30 0.42
N VAL A 188 -14.17 10.72 1.61
CA VAL A 188 -14.26 9.28 1.83
C VAL A 188 -15.62 8.88 2.41
N SER A 189 -16.13 9.66 3.37
CA SER A 189 -17.38 9.36 4.08
C SER A 189 -18.31 10.57 4.14
N GLU A 190 -19.60 10.35 3.87
CA GLU A 190 -20.65 11.35 4.14
C GLU A 190 -21.02 11.42 5.63
N GLN A 191 -20.66 10.38 6.40
CA GLN A 191 -20.92 10.34 7.82
C GLN A 191 -19.83 11.08 8.59
N PRO A 192 -20.19 11.80 9.66
CA PRO A 192 -19.21 12.47 10.51
C PRO A 192 -18.22 11.47 11.14
N VAL A 193 -16.93 11.74 10.98
CA VAL A 193 -15.87 10.97 11.62
C VAL A 193 -15.69 11.46 13.06
N LYS A 194 -15.61 10.52 14.01
CA LYS A 194 -15.39 10.77 15.43
C LYS A 194 -14.52 9.67 16.03
N ALA A 195 -14.03 9.87 17.24
CA ALA A 195 -13.33 8.83 17.96
C ALA A 195 -14.19 7.55 18.06
N GLY A 196 -13.56 6.41 17.74
CA GLY A 196 -14.21 5.11 17.59
C GLY A 196 -14.71 4.80 16.17
N THR A 197 -14.73 5.77 15.24
CA THR A 197 -14.99 5.50 13.82
C THR A 197 -13.94 4.53 13.27
N LYS A 198 -14.35 3.64 12.39
CA LYS A 198 -13.47 2.66 11.73
C LYS A 198 -13.72 2.70 10.23
N TRP A 199 -12.65 2.82 9.46
CA TRP A 199 -12.67 2.62 8.01
C TRP A 199 -11.89 1.37 7.64
N ARG A 200 -12.26 0.75 6.55
CA ARG A 200 -11.43 -0.26 5.87
C ARG A 200 -10.30 0.48 5.16
N ALA A 201 -9.08 -0.02 5.29
CA ALA A 201 -7.93 0.60 4.67
C ALA A 201 -6.87 -0.44 4.31
N ASN A 202 -6.10 -0.15 3.27
CA ASN A 202 -4.80 -0.77 3.09
C ASN A 202 -3.80 0.28 2.61
N LEU A 203 -2.51 0.02 2.88
CA LEU A 203 -1.40 0.89 2.56
C LEU A 203 -0.41 0.06 1.75
N TYR A 204 0.07 0.62 0.65
CA TYR A 204 0.89 -0.08 -0.30
C TYR A 204 2.12 0.72 -0.70
N ARG A 205 3.11 0.00 -1.16
CA ARG A 205 4.25 0.55 -1.87
C ARG A 205 4.60 -0.36 -3.04
N ILE A 206 4.69 0.23 -4.22
CA ILE A 206 5.25 -0.44 -5.40
C ILE A 206 6.62 0.21 -5.65
N GLU A 207 7.66 -0.59 -5.83
CA GLU A 207 9.00 -0.07 -6.05
C GLU A 207 9.85 -1.03 -6.90
N GLY A 208 10.92 -0.50 -7.48
CA GLY A 208 11.94 -1.26 -8.17
C GLY A 208 11.96 -1.04 -9.68
N LEU A 209 13.14 -1.29 -10.24
CA LEU A 209 13.38 -1.15 -11.67
C LEU A 209 12.78 -2.33 -12.45
N GLY A 210 12.41 -2.07 -13.70
CA GLY A 210 11.90 -3.10 -14.61
C GLY A 210 10.38 -3.08 -14.73
N ALA A 211 9.84 -4.19 -15.20
CA ALA A 211 8.41 -4.45 -15.32
C ALA A 211 8.00 -5.53 -14.31
N ASP A 212 6.71 -5.71 -14.10
CA ASP A 212 6.21 -6.85 -13.32
C ASP A 212 6.64 -8.18 -13.99
N PRO A 213 7.02 -9.20 -13.22
CA PRO A 213 7.01 -9.32 -11.75
C PRO A 213 8.33 -8.94 -11.05
N GLN A 214 9.25 -8.19 -11.69
CA GLN A 214 10.55 -7.83 -11.09
C GLN A 214 10.41 -6.74 -10.02
N ARG A 215 9.30 -6.01 -10.01
CA ARG A 215 9.04 -4.98 -9.01
C ARG A 215 8.45 -5.59 -7.73
N HIS A 216 8.62 -4.88 -6.62
CA HIS A 216 8.13 -5.29 -5.32
C HIS A 216 6.79 -4.63 -5.01
N PHE A 217 5.74 -5.45 -4.84
CA PHE A 217 4.43 -5.04 -4.37
C PHE A 217 4.36 -5.32 -2.87
N MET A 218 4.39 -4.26 -2.07
CA MET A 218 4.46 -4.34 -0.61
C MET A 218 3.17 -3.84 0.00
N CYS A 219 2.67 -4.59 1.00
CA CYS A 219 1.39 -4.33 1.65
C CYS A 219 1.54 -4.21 3.17
N TRP A 220 0.82 -3.26 3.79
CA TRP A 220 0.67 -3.21 5.23
C TRP A 220 -0.17 -4.39 5.76
N GLN A 221 -1.32 -4.65 5.14
CA GLN A 221 -2.15 -5.81 5.37
C GLN A 221 -1.98 -6.79 4.21
N PRO A 222 -1.62 -8.07 4.43
CA PRO A 222 -1.46 -9.03 3.36
C PRO A 222 -2.79 -9.27 2.63
N THR A 223 -2.72 -9.33 1.31
CA THR A 223 -3.87 -9.61 0.46
C THR A 223 -3.90 -11.04 -0.05
N CYS A 224 -2.75 -11.73 -0.04
CA CYS A 224 -2.60 -13.13 -0.43
C CYS A 224 -3.08 -13.46 -1.85
N VAL A 225 -3.03 -12.50 -2.75
CA VAL A 225 -3.45 -12.65 -4.13
C VAL A 225 -2.24 -12.57 -5.05
N MET A 226 -2.06 -13.59 -5.90
CA MET A 226 -0.91 -13.72 -6.80
C MET A 226 -1.28 -13.72 -8.29
N ASN A 227 -2.56 -13.92 -8.63
CA ASN A 227 -3.04 -14.12 -9.99
C ASN A 227 -3.81 -12.93 -10.57
N ARG A 228 -3.89 -11.85 -9.83
CA ARG A 228 -4.49 -10.56 -10.20
C ARG A 228 -3.75 -9.45 -9.46
N ASP A 229 -4.13 -8.20 -9.68
CA ASP A 229 -3.62 -7.08 -8.93
C ASP A 229 -3.79 -7.29 -7.41
N PRO A 230 -2.70 -7.34 -6.64
CA PRO A 230 -2.75 -7.61 -5.20
C PRO A 230 -3.29 -6.43 -4.39
N ASN A 231 -3.42 -5.24 -4.97
CA ASN A 231 -3.88 -4.04 -4.27
C ASN A 231 -5.41 -3.97 -4.22
N HIS A 232 -6.10 -4.35 -5.31
CA HIS A 232 -7.57 -4.30 -5.40
C HIS A 232 -8.26 -5.52 -4.79
N VAL A 233 -8.03 -5.76 -3.48
CA VAL A 233 -8.58 -6.90 -2.71
C VAL A 233 -9.30 -6.37 -1.46
N PRO A 234 -10.46 -5.68 -1.61
CA PRO A 234 -11.13 -5.02 -0.49
C PRO A 234 -11.60 -5.95 0.62
N GLU A 235 -11.79 -7.24 0.32
CA GLU A 235 -12.10 -8.28 1.30
C GLU A 235 -10.97 -8.51 2.33
N HIS A 236 -9.74 -8.09 2.00
CA HIS A 236 -8.55 -8.23 2.84
C HIS A 236 -8.00 -6.89 3.34
N PHE A 237 -8.76 -5.81 3.26
CA PHE A 237 -8.31 -4.56 3.85
C PHE A 237 -8.25 -4.66 5.37
N GLY A 238 -7.24 -4.04 5.96
CA GLY A 238 -7.14 -3.83 7.40
C GLY A 238 -8.11 -2.74 7.88
N THR A 239 -7.92 -2.29 9.10
CA THR A 239 -8.80 -1.30 9.75
C THR A 239 -8.02 -0.07 10.16
N LEU A 240 -8.42 1.10 9.66
CA LEU A 240 -8.03 2.41 10.18
C LEU A 240 -9.00 2.80 11.30
N ILE A 241 -8.47 3.08 12.50
CA ILE A 241 -9.25 3.39 13.69
C ILE A 241 -8.97 4.83 14.10
N PHE A 242 -9.99 5.65 14.12
CA PHE A 242 -9.93 7.04 14.58
C PHE A 242 -10.04 7.07 16.10
N THR A 243 -8.99 7.48 16.82
CA THR A 243 -8.96 7.54 18.28
C THR A 243 -9.01 8.98 18.81
N GLU A 244 -9.12 9.13 20.14
CA GLU A 244 -9.00 10.43 20.81
C GLU A 244 -7.61 11.04 20.56
#